data_43a93f941f8f904dba3db584ed325088
#
_entry.id   43a93f941f8f904dba3db584ed325088
#
_cell.length_a   1.000
_cell.length_b   1.000
_cell.length_c   1.000
_cell.angle_alpha   90.00
_cell.angle_beta   90.00
_cell.angle_gamma   90.00
#
_symmetry.space_group_name_H-M   'P 1'
#
loop_
_entity.id
_entity.type
_entity.pdbx_description
1 polymer ?
#
loop_
_entity_poly.entity_id
_entity_poly.type
_entity_poly.pdbx_seq_one_letter_code
_entity_poly.pdbx_strand_id
1 'polypeptide(L)'
;MNTQPVIGISGCLTGSAVRFDGGHKRMGFVMDELAQWVAFKPVCPEMAIGLPVPRPALRLVQTPVGEIRMRFSHAPHEDVTEKMADFASAHLATLGELSGFIVCAKSPSCGMERVRLYDEKGNRGRKEGVGLFTGALMARYPWLPVEEDGRLHDPLLRENFVERVFALHELNALRARGLTRHGLLAFHSRYKLQLLAHHQAGYREIGPFVASLHEWEDLEAFFEVYREKLMAILKQPASRKNHTNVLMHIQGYFRDQLNSRQRGELREVILNYRAGLLPILAPLTLLKHYLAEYPDRYLQAQNYFDPYPQDLALRL
;
A
#
# COMPACT_ATOMS: atom_id res chain seq x y z
N MET A 1 -5.27 -21.00 7.61
CA MET A 1 -4.62 -19.88 6.92
C MET A 1 -5.26 -18.60 7.45
N ASN A 2 -4.48 -17.56 7.66
CA ASN A 2 -5.04 -16.27 8.13
C ASN A 2 -5.91 -15.69 7.01
N THR A 3 -7.19 -15.51 7.25
CA THR A 3 -8.15 -15.02 6.26
C THR A 3 -8.09 -13.49 6.11
N GLN A 4 -7.36 -12.81 7.00
CA GLN A 4 -7.21 -11.36 7.02
C GLN A 4 -5.79 -10.95 6.61
N PRO A 5 -5.63 -9.80 5.91
CA PRO A 5 -4.31 -9.21 5.66
C PRO A 5 -3.55 -8.96 6.96
N VAL A 6 -2.24 -9.23 6.96
CA VAL A 6 -1.38 -8.92 8.10
C VAL A 6 -0.58 -7.65 7.76
N ILE A 7 -0.68 -6.63 8.60
CA ILE A 7 0.00 -5.35 8.44
C ILE A 7 0.98 -5.14 9.60
N GLY A 8 2.25 -4.89 9.28
CA GLY A 8 3.21 -4.37 10.25
C GLY A 8 2.86 -2.94 10.63
N ILE A 9 3.11 -2.56 11.87
CA ILE A 9 2.75 -1.20 12.33
C ILE A 9 3.71 -0.71 13.40
N SER A 10 4.05 0.59 13.36
CA SER A 10 4.76 1.22 14.47
C SER A 10 3.92 1.16 15.75
N GLY A 11 4.43 0.51 16.79
CA GLY A 11 3.67 0.21 18.02
C GLY A 11 2.97 1.41 18.67
N CYS A 12 3.55 2.61 18.59
CA CYS A 12 2.91 3.81 19.11
C CYS A 12 1.58 4.16 18.42
N LEU A 13 1.36 3.72 17.18
CA LEU A 13 0.12 3.98 16.43
C LEU A 13 -1.04 3.09 16.88
N THR A 14 -0.75 1.96 17.53
CA THR A 14 -1.78 1.10 18.15
C THR A 14 -2.24 1.58 19.52
N GLY A 15 -1.63 2.63 20.07
CA GLY A 15 -1.90 3.12 21.41
C GLY A 15 -0.91 2.62 22.47
N SER A 16 0.13 1.86 22.09
CA SER A 16 1.18 1.44 23.01
C SER A 16 2.04 2.63 23.41
N ALA A 17 2.30 2.77 24.72
CA ALA A 17 3.08 3.86 25.31
C ALA A 17 4.60 3.62 25.12
N VAL A 18 5.05 3.57 23.88
CA VAL A 18 6.43 3.21 23.47
C VAL A 18 7.23 4.37 22.87
N ARG A 19 6.66 5.56 22.84
CA ARG A 19 7.37 6.74 22.33
C ARG A 19 8.46 7.17 23.32
N PHE A 20 9.41 7.97 22.81
CA PHE A 20 10.53 8.50 23.62
C PHE A 20 10.05 9.30 24.86
N ASP A 21 8.90 9.95 24.76
CA ASP A 21 8.28 10.75 25.82
C ASP A 21 7.39 9.92 26.77
N GLY A 22 7.31 8.59 26.59
CA GLY A 22 6.40 7.71 27.34
C GLY A 22 4.96 7.72 26.87
N GLY A 23 4.64 8.47 25.81
CA GLY A 23 3.31 8.56 25.21
C GLY A 23 3.07 7.56 24.07
N HIS A 24 1.94 7.77 23.38
CA HIS A 24 1.55 7.06 22.17
C HIS A 24 1.03 8.03 21.10
N LYS A 25 0.73 7.52 19.93
CA LYS A 25 0.11 8.26 18.82
C LYS A 25 -1.00 7.42 18.19
N ARG A 26 -1.93 6.91 19.04
CA ARG A 26 -3.02 6.05 18.57
C ARG A 26 -3.75 6.70 17.39
N MET A 27 -3.93 5.96 16.32
CA MET A 27 -4.59 6.41 15.10
C MET A 27 -5.99 5.81 15.00
N GLY A 28 -7.05 6.67 15.03
CA GLY A 28 -8.45 6.24 15.00
C GLY A 28 -8.77 5.36 13.80
N PHE A 29 -8.51 5.83 12.59
CA PHE A 29 -8.74 5.04 11.37
C PHE A 29 -8.15 3.63 11.46
N VAL A 30 -6.91 3.51 11.95
CA VAL A 30 -6.23 2.21 12.05
C VAL A 30 -6.92 1.30 13.07
N MET A 31 -7.22 1.82 14.25
CA MET A 31 -7.66 1.01 15.40
C MET A 31 -9.18 0.85 15.50
N ASP A 32 -9.96 1.76 14.92
CA ASP A 32 -11.42 1.74 15.06
C ASP A 32 -12.10 1.24 13.77
N GLU A 33 -11.46 1.44 12.60
CA GLU A 33 -12.02 1.09 11.30
C GLU A 33 -11.25 -0.08 10.66
N LEU A 34 -9.96 0.10 10.38
CA LEU A 34 -9.16 -0.89 9.64
C LEU A 34 -8.92 -2.18 10.44
N ALA A 35 -8.78 -2.11 11.77
CA ALA A 35 -8.54 -3.27 12.64
C ALA A 35 -9.64 -4.35 12.59
N GLN A 36 -10.82 -4.03 12.09
CA GLN A 36 -11.89 -5.01 11.89
C GLN A 36 -11.60 -5.96 10.71
N TRP A 37 -10.75 -5.53 9.79
CA TRP A 37 -10.50 -6.19 8.51
C TRP A 37 -9.09 -6.75 8.36
N VAL A 38 -8.16 -6.34 9.22
CA VAL A 38 -6.75 -6.73 9.14
C VAL A 38 -6.21 -7.11 10.53
N ALA A 39 -5.17 -7.92 10.55
CA ALA A 39 -4.40 -8.20 11.75
C ALA A 39 -3.14 -7.33 11.79
N PHE A 40 -2.82 -6.74 12.95
CA PHE A 40 -1.63 -5.93 13.11
C PHE A 40 -0.49 -6.68 13.80
N LYS A 41 0.75 -6.47 13.29
CA LYS A 41 2.00 -6.86 13.95
C LYS A 41 2.73 -5.59 14.41
N PRO A 42 2.55 -5.16 15.67
CA PRO A 42 3.20 -3.94 16.16
C PRO A 42 4.70 -4.17 16.41
N VAL A 43 5.51 -3.17 16.08
CA VAL A 43 6.93 -3.11 16.39
C VAL A 43 7.33 -1.70 16.81
N CYS A 44 8.18 -1.60 17.82
CA CYS A 44 8.91 -0.37 18.13
C CYS A 44 10.40 -0.65 17.99
N PRO A 45 11.05 -0.25 16.89
CA PRO A 45 12.46 -0.54 16.67
C PRO A 45 13.38 -0.02 17.79
N GLU A 46 13.06 1.13 18.36
CA GLU A 46 13.84 1.74 19.44
C GLU A 46 13.76 0.92 20.74
N MET A 47 12.58 0.39 21.08
CA MET A 47 12.43 -0.53 22.19
C MET A 47 13.15 -1.87 21.93
N ALA A 48 13.07 -2.35 20.71
CA ALA A 48 13.64 -3.63 20.32
C ALA A 48 15.17 -3.64 20.39
N ILE A 49 15.84 -2.49 20.21
CA ILE A 49 17.30 -2.35 20.43
C ILE A 49 17.67 -2.09 21.88
N GLY A 50 16.72 -2.26 22.82
CA GLY A 50 16.95 -2.15 24.26
C GLY A 50 16.85 -0.75 24.87
N LEU A 51 16.31 0.23 24.12
CA LEU A 51 16.13 1.58 24.68
C LEU A 51 14.91 1.62 25.62
N PRO A 52 15.01 2.30 26.79
CA PRO A 52 13.92 2.38 27.76
C PRO A 52 12.79 3.32 27.31
N VAL A 53 11.72 3.34 28.08
CA VAL A 53 10.65 4.33 27.98
C VAL A 53 10.43 4.93 29.38
N PRO A 54 10.48 6.27 29.56
CA PRO A 54 10.87 7.26 28.56
C PRO A 54 12.38 7.20 28.23
N ARG A 55 12.77 7.85 27.13
CA ARG A 55 14.17 7.92 26.68
C ARG A 55 14.48 9.27 26.04
N PRO A 56 15.74 9.68 25.99
CA PRO A 56 16.15 10.84 25.22
C PRO A 56 15.82 10.68 23.74
N ALA A 57 15.45 11.79 23.09
CA ALA A 57 15.10 11.78 21.69
C ALA A 57 16.30 11.41 20.79
N LEU A 58 16.07 10.58 19.80
CA LEU A 58 17.00 10.26 18.73
C LEU A 58 16.84 11.21 17.55
N ARG A 59 17.90 11.38 16.78
CA ARG A 59 17.89 12.13 15.51
C ARG A 59 18.79 11.47 14.48
N LEU A 60 18.52 11.75 13.21
CA LEU A 60 19.41 11.39 12.11
C LEU A 60 20.43 12.50 11.92
N VAL A 61 21.72 12.14 11.91
CA VAL A 61 22.85 13.04 11.71
C VAL A 61 23.55 12.65 10.41
N GLN A 62 23.77 13.61 9.53
CA GLN A 62 24.58 13.41 8.34
C GLN A 62 26.01 13.79 8.65
N THR A 63 26.93 12.85 8.47
CA THR A 63 28.36 13.09 8.63
C THR A 63 28.94 13.90 7.45
N PRO A 64 30.11 14.50 7.59
CA PRO A 64 30.78 15.22 6.49
C PRO A 64 31.07 14.35 5.25
N VAL A 65 31.16 13.03 5.43
CA VAL A 65 31.34 12.07 4.33
C VAL A 65 30.02 11.57 3.74
N GLY A 66 28.88 12.12 4.22
CA GLY A 66 27.54 11.80 3.68
C GLY A 66 26.83 10.61 4.33
N GLU A 67 27.44 9.92 5.29
CA GLU A 67 26.80 8.83 6.02
C GLU A 67 25.67 9.35 6.92
N ILE A 68 24.60 8.56 7.04
CA ILE A 68 23.50 8.85 7.97
C ILE A 68 23.68 8.00 9.23
N ARG A 69 23.77 8.68 10.37
CA ARG A 69 23.91 8.09 11.69
C ARG A 69 22.71 8.41 12.57
N MET A 70 22.36 7.49 13.47
CA MET A 70 21.30 7.68 14.46
C MET A 70 21.92 7.89 15.83
N ARG A 71 21.77 9.11 16.38
CA ARG A 71 22.39 9.53 17.62
C ARG A 71 21.38 10.19 18.55
N PHE A 72 21.70 10.20 19.86
CA PHE A 72 20.89 10.94 20.82
C PHE A 72 21.04 12.45 20.62
N SER A 73 19.94 13.18 20.79
CA SER A 73 19.94 14.64 20.57
C SER A 73 20.76 15.41 21.60
N HIS A 74 20.87 14.91 22.84
CA HIS A 74 21.62 15.51 23.96
C HIS A 74 23.02 14.94 24.11
N ALA A 75 23.29 13.75 23.57
CA ALA A 75 24.58 13.07 23.64
C ALA A 75 24.98 12.60 22.22
N PRO A 76 25.47 13.52 21.36
CA PRO A 76 25.73 13.21 19.95
C PRO A 76 26.85 12.17 19.73
N HIS A 77 27.65 11.87 20.75
CA HIS A 77 28.67 10.81 20.71
C HIS A 77 28.07 9.40 20.90
N GLU A 78 26.87 9.29 21.47
CA GLU A 78 26.17 8.03 21.61
C GLU A 78 25.43 7.69 20.31
N ASP A 79 25.95 6.69 19.60
CA ASP A 79 25.50 6.26 18.28
C ASP A 79 24.83 4.88 18.39
N VAL A 80 23.62 4.76 17.88
CA VAL A 80 22.84 3.52 17.88
C VAL A 80 22.57 2.97 16.48
N THR A 81 23.29 3.50 15.48
CA THR A 81 23.11 3.14 14.06
C THR A 81 23.28 1.65 13.84
N GLU A 82 24.37 1.07 14.30
CA GLU A 82 24.69 -0.34 14.10
C GLU A 82 23.66 -1.24 14.80
N LYS A 83 23.29 -0.90 16.05
CA LYS A 83 22.25 -1.66 16.78
C LYS A 83 20.92 -1.65 16.03
N MET A 84 20.57 -0.52 15.40
CA MET A 84 19.34 -0.40 14.61
C MET A 84 19.45 -1.18 13.30
N ALA A 85 20.59 -1.17 12.65
CA ALA A 85 20.86 -1.92 11.42
C ALA A 85 20.80 -3.44 11.66
N ASP A 86 21.44 -3.92 12.73
CA ASP A 86 21.44 -5.32 13.13
C ASP A 86 20.02 -5.80 13.47
N PHE A 87 19.31 -5.03 14.27
CA PHE A 87 17.91 -5.31 14.57
C PHE A 87 17.05 -5.35 13.30
N ALA A 88 17.17 -4.33 12.44
CA ALA A 88 16.40 -4.29 11.20
C ALA A 88 16.67 -5.54 10.34
N SER A 89 17.95 -5.89 10.14
CA SER A 89 18.33 -7.07 9.37
C SER A 89 17.73 -8.36 9.92
N ALA A 90 17.87 -8.59 11.22
CA ALA A 90 17.36 -9.79 11.88
C ALA A 90 15.80 -9.82 11.88
N HIS A 91 15.17 -8.72 12.28
CA HIS A 91 13.72 -8.66 12.41
C HIS A 91 13.01 -8.77 11.06
N LEU A 92 13.51 -8.09 10.03
CA LEU A 92 12.92 -8.16 8.68
C LEU A 92 12.94 -9.58 8.11
N ALA A 93 13.94 -10.39 8.46
CA ALA A 93 14.00 -11.80 8.05
C ALA A 93 12.87 -12.65 8.67
N THR A 94 12.29 -12.22 9.79
CA THR A 94 11.25 -12.95 10.53
C THR A 94 9.83 -12.46 10.25
N LEU A 95 9.64 -11.36 9.52
CA LEU A 95 8.31 -10.76 9.33
C LEU A 95 7.34 -11.66 8.55
N GLY A 96 7.86 -12.60 7.77
CA GLY A 96 7.04 -13.45 6.91
C GLY A 96 6.29 -12.63 5.84
N GLU A 97 5.12 -13.12 5.42
CA GLU A 97 4.31 -12.46 4.39
C GLU A 97 3.42 -11.37 4.99
N LEU A 98 3.91 -10.14 5.00
CA LEU A 98 3.10 -8.97 5.27
C LEU A 98 2.37 -8.50 4.02
N SER A 99 1.19 -7.91 4.22
CA SER A 99 0.41 -7.26 3.16
C SER A 99 0.58 -5.74 3.14
N GLY A 100 1.22 -5.16 4.15
CA GLY A 100 1.51 -3.74 4.25
C GLY A 100 2.25 -3.38 5.52
N PHE A 101 2.65 -2.11 5.63
CA PHE A 101 3.27 -1.57 6.83
C PHE A 101 2.86 -0.10 7.05
N ILE A 102 2.41 0.23 8.27
CA ILE A 102 2.08 1.61 8.66
C ILE A 102 3.14 2.12 9.63
N VAL A 103 3.78 3.22 9.26
CA VAL A 103 4.90 3.78 10.02
C VAL A 103 4.58 5.12 10.65
N CYS A 104 5.22 5.40 11.79
CA CYS A 104 5.10 6.70 12.46
C CYS A 104 5.92 7.77 11.73
N ALA A 105 5.24 8.79 11.21
CA ALA A 105 5.84 9.90 10.49
C ALA A 105 6.90 10.65 11.31
N LYS A 106 7.94 11.13 10.66
CA LYS A 106 9.03 11.96 11.21
C LYS A 106 9.92 11.27 12.24
N SER A 107 9.67 9.99 12.56
CA SER A 107 10.54 9.24 13.47
C SER A 107 11.88 8.94 12.81
N PRO A 108 13.02 9.07 13.50
CA PRO A 108 14.33 8.72 12.96
C PRO A 108 14.49 7.22 12.69
N SER A 109 13.69 6.38 13.33
CA SER A 109 13.63 4.93 13.08
C SER A 109 12.55 4.55 12.07
N CYS A 110 11.34 5.13 12.17
CA CYS A 110 10.16 4.66 11.45
C CYS A 110 9.70 5.57 10.30
N GLY A 111 10.10 6.84 10.22
CA GLY A 111 9.59 7.76 9.19
C GLY A 111 9.93 7.27 7.78
N MET A 112 8.95 7.24 6.89
CA MET A 112 9.09 6.77 5.51
C MET A 112 9.82 7.80 4.63
N GLU A 113 9.55 9.07 4.88
CA GLU A 113 10.10 10.19 4.11
C GLU A 113 10.17 11.46 4.98
N ARG A 114 10.89 12.47 4.48
CA ARG A 114 10.94 13.80 5.10
C ARG A 114 11.35 13.78 6.58
N VAL A 115 12.08 12.77 7.02
CA VAL A 115 12.72 12.77 8.33
C VAL A 115 13.81 13.83 8.30
N ARG A 116 13.90 14.63 9.39
CA ARG A 116 14.89 15.70 9.46
C ARG A 116 16.29 15.13 9.64
N LEU A 117 17.21 15.57 8.80
CA LEU A 117 18.62 15.36 8.97
C LEU A 117 19.22 16.53 9.76
N TYR A 118 20.20 16.26 10.57
CA TYR A 118 21.00 17.25 11.31
C TYR A 118 22.45 17.12 10.88
N ASP A 119 23.23 18.19 10.97
CA ASP A 119 24.69 18.10 10.87
C ASP A 119 25.31 17.64 12.21
N GLU A 120 26.60 17.38 12.23
CA GLU A 120 27.31 16.98 13.46
C GLU A 120 27.33 18.06 14.55
N LYS A 121 27.14 19.33 14.18
CA LYS A 121 27.02 20.45 15.11
C LYS A 121 25.60 20.58 15.68
N GLY A 122 24.66 19.77 15.21
CA GLY A 122 23.26 19.79 15.64
C GLY A 122 22.42 20.83 14.94
N ASN A 123 22.90 21.48 13.90
CA ASN A 123 22.09 22.38 13.09
C ASN A 123 21.05 21.59 12.30
N ARG A 124 19.85 22.15 12.17
CA ARG A 124 18.77 21.54 11.42
C ARG A 124 19.02 21.61 9.93
N GLY A 125 19.23 20.46 9.32
CA GLY A 125 19.33 20.30 7.88
C GLY A 125 17.99 20.10 7.19
N ARG A 126 18.03 19.51 6.00
CA ARG A 126 16.87 19.28 5.13
C ARG A 126 15.97 18.17 5.66
N LYS A 127 14.71 18.17 5.21
CA LYS A 127 13.74 17.10 5.46
C LYS A 127 13.80 16.10 4.31
N GLU A 128 14.85 15.32 4.22
CA GLU A 128 15.13 14.39 3.12
C GLU A 128 15.47 12.98 3.63
N GLY A 129 15.58 12.82 4.94
CA GLY A 129 15.93 11.54 5.55
C GLY A 129 14.78 10.53 5.52
N VAL A 130 15.18 9.27 5.67
CA VAL A 130 14.31 8.10 5.88
C VAL A 130 14.74 7.46 7.20
N GLY A 131 13.80 7.04 8.01
CA GLY A 131 14.08 6.32 9.25
C GLY A 131 14.81 5.01 8.96
N LEU A 132 15.81 4.68 9.77
CA LEU A 132 16.75 3.59 9.44
C LEU A 132 16.04 2.24 9.30
N PHE A 133 15.09 1.92 10.19
CA PHE A 133 14.31 0.68 10.08
C PHE A 133 13.43 0.66 8.83
N THR A 134 12.71 1.75 8.56
CA THR A 134 11.82 1.82 7.39
C THR A 134 12.60 1.86 6.08
N GLY A 135 13.77 2.48 6.05
CA GLY A 135 14.67 2.44 4.90
C GLY A 135 15.08 1.00 4.55
N ALA A 136 15.50 0.23 5.57
CA ALA A 136 15.84 -1.19 5.41
C ALA A 136 14.61 -2.02 4.97
N LEU A 137 13.44 -1.76 5.54
CA LEU A 137 12.18 -2.43 5.17
C LEU A 137 11.84 -2.22 3.68
N MET A 138 11.86 -0.96 3.23
CA MET A 138 11.52 -0.63 1.84
C MET A 138 12.56 -1.13 0.84
N ALA A 139 13.83 -1.18 1.22
CA ALA A 139 14.89 -1.74 0.39
C ALA A 139 14.76 -3.26 0.24
N ARG A 140 14.40 -3.96 1.32
CA ARG A 140 14.24 -5.42 1.31
C ARG A 140 12.95 -5.86 0.61
N TYR A 141 11.87 -5.10 0.74
CA TYR A 141 10.53 -5.43 0.24
C TYR A 141 9.96 -4.29 -0.62
N PRO A 142 10.51 -4.02 -1.82
CA PRO A 142 10.12 -2.88 -2.65
C PRO A 142 8.65 -2.94 -3.11
N TRP A 143 8.07 -4.11 -3.14
CA TRP A 143 6.64 -4.35 -3.47
C TRP A 143 5.69 -4.09 -2.31
N LEU A 144 6.19 -4.05 -1.05
CA LEU A 144 5.33 -3.92 0.13
C LEU A 144 4.69 -2.52 0.18
N PRO A 145 3.36 -2.40 0.34
CA PRO A 145 2.74 -1.13 0.67
C PRO A 145 3.25 -0.60 2.02
N VAL A 146 3.96 0.51 2.00
CA VAL A 146 4.37 1.24 3.20
C VAL A 146 3.74 2.62 3.16
N GLU A 147 3.14 3.09 4.27
CA GLU A 147 2.54 4.42 4.36
C GLU A 147 2.70 5.02 5.76
N GLU A 148 2.75 6.34 5.84
CA GLU A 148 2.84 7.06 7.10
C GLU A 148 1.45 7.39 7.68
N ASP A 149 1.33 7.36 8.99
CA ASP A 149 0.12 7.74 9.72
C ASP A 149 -0.40 9.12 9.31
N GLY A 150 0.50 10.09 9.12
CA GLY A 150 0.12 11.44 8.68
C GLY A 150 -0.49 11.47 7.27
N ARG A 151 0.03 10.66 6.35
CA ARG A 151 -0.44 10.59 4.96
C ARG A 151 -1.75 9.83 4.81
N LEU A 152 -2.02 8.88 5.70
CA LEU A 152 -3.31 8.16 5.75
C LEU A 152 -4.51 9.04 6.15
N HIS A 153 -4.31 10.32 6.50
CA HIS A 153 -5.39 11.29 6.62
C HIS A 153 -5.90 11.80 5.26
N ASP A 154 -5.08 11.69 4.21
CA ASP A 154 -5.51 11.98 2.84
C ASP A 154 -6.36 10.80 2.32
N PRO A 155 -7.63 11.04 1.91
CA PRO A 155 -8.53 9.95 1.48
C PRO A 155 -8.01 9.16 0.27
N LEU A 156 -7.35 9.82 -0.70
CA LEU A 156 -6.84 9.15 -1.89
C LEU A 156 -5.65 8.25 -1.58
N LEU A 157 -4.73 8.72 -0.71
CA LEU A 157 -3.58 7.93 -0.27
C LEU A 157 -4.03 6.77 0.63
N ARG A 158 -5.03 7.01 1.47
CA ARG A 158 -5.63 5.97 2.33
C ARG A 158 -6.27 4.87 1.48
N GLU A 159 -7.11 5.23 0.52
CA GLU A 159 -7.73 4.28 -0.41
C GLU A 159 -6.67 3.48 -1.17
N ASN A 160 -5.69 4.15 -1.79
CA ASN A 160 -4.61 3.50 -2.52
C ASN A 160 -3.81 2.52 -1.65
N PHE A 161 -3.50 2.90 -0.40
CA PHE A 161 -2.81 2.01 0.53
C PHE A 161 -3.63 0.75 0.82
N VAL A 162 -4.91 0.90 1.13
CA VAL A 162 -5.80 -0.22 1.46
C VAL A 162 -6.00 -1.13 0.25
N GLU A 163 -6.25 -0.59 -0.95
CA GLU A 163 -6.33 -1.38 -2.19
C GLU A 163 -5.09 -2.25 -2.40
N ARG A 164 -3.91 -1.68 -2.19
CA ARG A 164 -2.63 -2.39 -2.33
C ARG A 164 -2.47 -3.49 -1.28
N VAL A 165 -2.89 -3.24 -0.05
CA VAL A 165 -2.85 -4.23 1.04
C VAL A 165 -3.70 -5.45 0.69
N PHE A 166 -4.94 -5.25 0.25
CA PHE A 166 -5.82 -6.35 -0.11
C PHE A 166 -5.35 -7.09 -1.38
N ALA A 167 -4.85 -6.37 -2.38
CA ALA A 167 -4.29 -6.97 -3.59
C ALA A 167 -3.07 -7.86 -3.28
N LEU A 168 -2.14 -7.38 -2.46
CA LEU A 168 -0.97 -8.15 -2.06
C LEU A 168 -1.34 -9.34 -1.19
N HIS A 169 -2.32 -9.17 -0.28
CA HIS A 169 -2.83 -10.28 0.54
C HIS A 169 -3.39 -11.41 -0.33
N GLU A 170 -4.20 -11.07 -1.32
CA GLU A 170 -4.79 -12.06 -2.23
C GLU A 170 -3.73 -12.77 -3.08
N LEU A 171 -2.71 -12.01 -3.54
CA LEU A 171 -1.59 -12.57 -4.28
C LEU A 171 -0.76 -13.54 -3.40
N ASN A 172 -0.47 -13.15 -2.15
CA ASN A 172 0.23 -14.01 -1.19
C ASN A 172 -0.59 -15.26 -0.85
N ALA A 173 -1.92 -15.14 -0.72
CA ALA A 173 -2.80 -16.28 -0.51
C ALA A 173 -2.83 -17.23 -1.70
N LEU A 174 -2.68 -16.74 -2.92
CA LEU A 174 -2.52 -17.58 -4.12
C LEU A 174 -1.23 -18.42 -4.00
N ARG A 175 -0.10 -17.80 -3.66
CA ARG A 175 1.18 -18.48 -3.44
C ARG A 175 1.08 -19.56 -2.36
N ALA A 176 0.48 -19.22 -1.22
CA ALA A 176 0.34 -20.13 -0.09
C ALA A 176 -0.51 -21.38 -0.40
N ARG A 177 -1.40 -21.31 -1.39
CA ARG A 177 -2.19 -22.46 -1.88
C ARG A 177 -1.46 -23.32 -2.91
N GLY A 178 -0.29 -22.89 -3.36
CA GLY A 178 0.49 -23.47 -4.43
C GLY A 178 0.29 -22.75 -5.76
N LEU A 179 1.39 -22.32 -6.35
CA LEU A 179 1.36 -21.62 -7.63
C LEU A 179 1.00 -22.57 -8.78
N THR A 180 0.08 -22.13 -9.62
CA THR A 180 -0.25 -22.75 -10.90
C THR A 180 -0.34 -21.69 -11.97
N ARG A 181 -0.03 -22.04 -13.23
CA ARG A 181 -0.21 -21.12 -14.38
C ARG A 181 -1.64 -20.62 -14.48
N HIS A 182 -2.61 -21.52 -14.31
CA HIS A 182 -4.03 -21.15 -14.31
C HIS A 182 -4.38 -20.15 -13.21
N GLY A 183 -3.92 -20.38 -11.98
CA GLY A 183 -4.16 -19.48 -10.84
C GLY A 183 -3.60 -18.09 -11.06
N LEU A 184 -2.36 -17.99 -11.58
CA LEU A 184 -1.72 -16.72 -11.90
C LEU A 184 -2.45 -15.95 -13.01
N LEU A 185 -2.86 -16.64 -14.08
CA LEU A 185 -3.65 -16.04 -15.16
C LEU A 185 -5.04 -15.58 -14.68
N ALA A 186 -5.71 -16.39 -13.87
CA ALA A 186 -7.01 -16.07 -13.30
C ALA A 186 -6.91 -14.86 -12.36
N PHE A 187 -5.89 -14.81 -11.50
CA PHE A 187 -5.61 -13.65 -10.65
C PHE A 187 -5.39 -12.40 -11.49
N HIS A 188 -4.45 -12.44 -12.45
CA HIS A 188 -4.19 -11.29 -13.32
C HIS A 188 -5.44 -10.82 -14.06
N SER A 189 -6.23 -11.75 -14.58
CA SER A 189 -7.48 -11.42 -15.29
C SER A 189 -8.46 -10.63 -14.43
N ARG A 190 -8.58 -10.96 -13.14
CA ARG A 190 -9.46 -10.24 -12.19
C ARG A 190 -8.98 -8.84 -11.84
N TYR A 191 -7.67 -8.56 -11.97
CA TYR A 191 -7.07 -7.26 -11.65
C TYR A 191 -6.94 -6.33 -12.85
N LYS A 192 -7.26 -6.77 -14.07
CA LYS A 192 -7.03 -5.98 -15.30
C LYS A 192 -7.63 -4.59 -15.27
N LEU A 193 -8.89 -4.44 -14.86
CA LEU A 193 -9.54 -3.13 -14.81
C LEU A 193 -8.95 -2.23 -13.71
N GLN A 194 -8.56 -2.80 -12.58
CA GLN A 194 -7.90 -2.06 -11.51
C GLN A 194 -6.53 -1.57 -11.94
N LEU A 195 -5.71 -2.42 -12.56
CA LEU A 195 -4.40 -2.02 -13.11
C LEU A 195 -4.53 -0.91 -14.15
N LEU A 196 -5.53 -0.99 -15.03
CA LEU A 196 -5.81 0.03 -16.03
C LEU A 196 -6.20 1.38 -15.39
N ALA A 197 -6.92 1.36 -14.25
CA ALA A 197 -7.28 2.56 -13.49
C ALA A 197 -6.06 3.22 -12.85
N HIS A 198 -5.09 2.42 -12.38
CA HIS A 198 -3.89 2.94 -11.72
C HIS A 198 -2.87 3.49 -12.73
N HIS A 199 -2.41 2.67 -13.69
CA HIS A 199 -1.35 3.07 -14.61
C HIS A 199 -1.47 2.41 -15.98
N GLN A 200 -1.97 3.13 -16.97
CA GLN A 200 -2.23 2.59 -18.30
C GLN A 200 -0.97 2.06 -19.03
N ALA A 201 0.18 2.74 -18.89
CA ALA A 201 1.42 2.28 -19.49
C ALA A 201 1.87 0.94 -18.87
N GLY A 202 1.96 0.87 -17.54
CA GLY A 202 2.31 -0.36 -16.82
C GLY A 202 1.33 -1.50 -17.10
N TYR A 203 0.03 -1.20 -17.24
CA TYR A 203 -0.96 -2.20 -17.66
C TYR A 203 -0.64 -2.80 -19.04
N ARG A 204 -0.18 -1.97 -19.99
CA ARG A 204 0.22 -2.45 -21.33
C ARG A 204 1.51 -3.25 -21.30
N GLU A 205 2.43 -2.91 -20.40
CA GLU A 205 3.73 -3.59 -20.26
C GLU A 205 3.61 -4.93 -19.53
N ILE A 206 2.73 -5.04 -18.52
CA ILE A 206 2.56 -6.29 -17.76
C ILE A 206 1.84 -7.37 -18.58
N GLY A 207 1.02 -6.99 -19.55
CA GLY A 207 0.26 -7.93 -20.39
C GLY A 207 1.14 -8.93 -21.16
N PRO A 208 2.11 -8.48 -21.97
CA PRO A 208 3.08 -9.36 -22.64
C PRO A 208 3.90 -10.21 -21.66
N PHE A 209 4.30 -9.66 -20.50
CA PHE A 209 4.99 -10.43 -19.46
C PHE A 209 4.11 -11.59 -18.95
N VAL A 210 2.84 -11.34 -18.67
CA VAL A 210 1.91 -12.41 -18.22
C VAL A 210 1.63 -13.40 -19.36
N ALA A 211 1.61 -12.97 -20.61
CA ALA A 211 1.44 -13.85 -21.77
C ALA A 211 2.62 -14.83 -21.93
N SER A 212 3.84 -14.45 -21.53
CA SER A 212 5.02 -15.33 -21.55
C SER A 212 5.08 -16.34 -20.41
N LEU A 213 4.07 -16.39 -19.51
CA LEU A 213 4.05 -17.32 -18.36
C LEU A 213 4.28 -18.80 -18.77
N HIS A 214 3.87 -19.17 -19.99
CA HIS A 214 4.05 -20.53 -20.49
C HIS A 214 5.52 -20.90 -20.76
N GLU A 215 6.40 -19.92 -20.91
CA GLU A 215 7.84 -20.06 -21.14
C GLU A 215 8.63 -20.25 -19.81
N TRP A 216 8.01 -19.96 -18.68
CA TRP A 216 8.65 -20.04 -17.36
C TRP A 216 8.55 -21.46 -16.79
N GLU A 217 9.69 -22.06 -16.51
CA GLU A 217 9.77 -23.36 -15.81
C GLU A 217 9.55 -23.16 -14.30
N ASP A 218 10.17 -22.12 -13.71
CA ASP A 218 10.06 -21.78 -12.29
C ASP A 218 8.94 -20.74 -12.07
N LEU A 219 7.82 -21.21 -11.51
CA LEU A 219 6.69 -20.35 -11.19
C LEU A 219 6.93 -19.41 -9.98
N GLU A 220 7.84 -19.79 -9.08
CA GLU A 220 8.23 -18.90 -7.97
C GLU A 220 9.04 -17.71 -8.50
N ALA A 221 9.99 -17.95 -9.40
CA ALA A 221 10.73 -16.87 -10.04
C ALA A 221 9.81 -15.94 -10.86
N PHE A 222 8.84 -16.50 -11.60
CA PHE A 222 7.81 -15.69 -12.28
C PHE A 222 7.01 -14.86 -11.27
N PHE A 223 6.55 -15.48 -10.18
CA PHE A 223 5.75 -14.81 -9.14
C PHE A 223 6.48 -13.62 -8.52
N GLU A 224 7.76 -13.74 -8.20
CA GLU A 224 8.55 -12.64 -7.64
C GLU A 224 8.58 -11.44 -8.59
N VAL A 225 8.87 -11.64 -9.87
CA VAL A 225 8.88 -10.57 -10.88
C VAL A 225 7.47 -10.01 -11.11
N TYR A 226 6.46 -10.89 -11.17
CA TYR A 226 5.06 -10.47 -11.34
C TYR A 226 4.59 -9.59 -10.17
N ARG A 227 4.89 -9.99 -8.93
CA ARG A 227 4.56 -9.23 -7.71
C ARG A 227 5.15 -7.82 -7.75
N GLU A 228 6.42 -7.69 -8.10
CA GLU A 228 7.06 -6.37 -8.21
C GLU A 228 6.39 -5.50 -9.25
N LYS A 229 6.13 -6.03 -10.45
CA LYS A 229 5.45 -5.30 -11.52
C LYS A 229 4.02 -4.90 -11.14
N LEU A 230 3.24 -5.82 -10.59
CA LEU A 230 1.87 -5.58 -10.14
C LEU A 230 1.84 -4.44 -9.11
N MET A 231 2.67 -4.56 -8.06
CA MET A 231 2.66 -3.60 -6.96
C MET A 231 3.23 -2.24 -7.37
N ALA A 232 4.16 -2.19 -8.33
CA ALA A 232 4.64 -0.93 -8.91
C ALA A 232 3.54 -0.18 -9.68
N ILE A 233 2.67 -0.90 -10.41
CA ILE A 233 1.50 -0.32 -11.09
C ILE A 233 0.51 0.21 -10.04
N LEU A 234 0.12 -0.62 -9.07
CA LEU A 234 -0.85 -0.25 -8.02
C LEU A 234 -0.35 0.86 -7.10
N LYS A 235 0.97 1.07 -7.00
CA LYS A 235 1.56 2.18 -6.23
C LYS A 235 1.18 3.56 -6.79
N GLN A 236 0.86 3.66 -8.08
CA GLN A 236 0.37 4.90 -8.69
C GLN A 236 -1.11 5.10 -8.31
N PRO A 237 -1.49 6.16 -7.59
CA PRO A 237 -2.91 6.39 -7.27
C PRO A 237 -3.75 6.49 -8.54
N ALA A 238 -4.89 5.81 -8.54
CA ALA A 238 -5.80 5.84 -9.67
C ALA A 238 -6.38 7.26 -9.86
N SER A 239 -6.17 7.83 -11.04
CA SER A 239 -6.67 9.17 -11.34
C SER A 239 -8.11 9.15 -11.83
N ARG A 240 -8.84 10.25 -11.59
CA ARG A 240 -10.20 10.44 -12.12
C ARG A 240 -10.27 10.22 -13.64
N LYS A 241 -9.23 10.64 -14.37
CA LYS A 241 -9.11 10.41 -15.82
C LYS A 241 -9.02 8.92 -16.15
N ASN A 242 -8.20 8.17 -15.42
CA ASN A 242 -8.03 6.74 -15.65
C ASN A 242 -9.29 5.95 -15.27
N HIS A 243 -9.91 6.28 -14.13
CA HIS A 243 -11.21 5.71 -13.77
C HIS A 243 -12.26 5.95 -14.84
N THR A 244 -12.35 7.17 -15.39
CA THR A 244 -13.27 7.47 -16.50
C THR A 244 -13.03 6.55 -17.70
N ASN A 245 -11.77 6.33 -18.06
CA ASN A 245 -11.43 5.40 -19.14
C ASN A 245 -11.92 3.97 -18.83
N VAL A 246 -11.72 3.48 -17.62
CA VAL A 246 -12.18 2.15 -17.20
C VAL A 246 -13.71 2.07 -17.21
N LEU A 247 -14.41 3.07 -16.67
CA LEU A 247 -15.87 3.12 -16.62
C LEU A 247 -16.48 3.12 -18.05
N MET A 248 -15.89 3.88 -18.96
CA MET A 248 -16.29 3.87 -20.39
C MET A 248 -16.03 2.52 -21.05
N HIS A 249 -14.91 1.87 -20.70
CA HIS A 249 -14.61 0.52 -21.20
C HIS A 249 -15.64 -0.48 -20.69
N ILE A 250 -16.01 -0.45 -19.39
CA ILE A 250 -17.05 -1.29 -18.81
C ILE A 250 -18.41 -1.02 -19.47
N GLN A 251 -18.77 0.24 -19.72
CA GLN A 251 -20.00 0.60 -20.44
C GLN A 251 -20.10 -0.11 -21.80
N GLY A 252 -18.95 -0.29 -22.48
CA GLY A 252 -18.89 -0.98 -23.75
C GLY A 252 -19.39 -2.43 -23.73
N TYR A 253 -19.26 -3.14 -22.61
CA TYR A 253 -19.75 -4.50 -22.44
C TYR A 253 -21.28 -4.58 -22.47
N PHE A 254 -21.97 -3.51 -22.12
CA PHE A 254 -23.44 -3.44 -22.10
C PHE A 254 -24.02 -2.85 -23.40
N ARG A 255 -23.21 -2.71 -24.46
CA ARG A 255 -23.60 -2.03 -25.69
C ARG A 255 -24.89 -2.60 -26.30
N ASP A 256 -25.02 -3.92 -26.32
CA ASP A 256 -26.11 -4.63 -26.97
C ASP A 256 -27.32 -4.88 -26.04
N GLN A 257 -27.14 -4.74 -24.73
CA GLN A 257 -28.18 -4.90 -23.73
C GLN A 257 -28.92 -3.60 -23.42
N LEU A 258 -28.20 -2.46 -23.41
CA LEU A 258 -28.79 -1.18 -23.05
C LEU A 258 -29.35 -0.46 -24.25
N ASN A 259 -30.54 0.12 -24.11
CA ASN A 259 -31.12 1.02 -25.14
C ASN A 259 -30.37 2.37 -25.17
N SER A 260 -30.69 3.21 -26.18
CA SER A 260 -30.00 4.49 -26.38
C SER A 260 -30.14 5.46 -25.21
N ARG A 261 -31.29 5.47 -24.52
CA ARG A 261 -31.54 6.30 -23.35
C ARG A 261 -30.66 5.86 -22.17
N GLN A 262 -30.67 4.58 -21.84
CA GLN A 262 -29.85 4.01 -20.75
C GLN A 262 -28.35 4.23 -20.97
N ARG A 263 -27.86 4.04 -22.21
CA ARG A 263 -26.46 4.35 -22.56
C ARG A 263 -26.14 5.83 -22.39
N GLY A 264 -27.08 6.73 -22.77
CA GLY A 264 -26.94 8.15 -22.61
C GLY A 264 -26.84 8.57 -21.13
N GLU A 265 -27.76 8.08 -20.30
CA GLU A 265 -27.79 8.31 -18.86
C GLU A 265 -26.49 7.82 -18.16
N LEU A 266 -26.07 6.60 -18.47
CA LEU A 266 -24.82 6.05 -17.91
C LEU A 266 -23.60 6.89 -18.32
N ARG A 267 -23.52 7.28 -19.60
CA ARG A 267 -22.45 8.14 -20.11
C ARG A 267 -22.43 9.50 -19.40
N GLU A 268 -23.59 10.09 -19.17
CA GLU A 268 -23.72 11.37 -18.46
C GLU A 268 -23.20 11.25 -17.03
N VAL A 269 -23.58 10.22 -16.29
CA VAL A 269 -23.10 9.94 -14.93
C VAL A 269 -21.58 9.78 -14.91
N ILE A 270 -21.00 9.05 -15.89
CA ILE A 270 -19.55 8.89 -16.01
C ILE A 270 -18.85 10.23 -16.30
N LEU A 271 -19.43 11.06 -17.17
CA LEU A 271 -18.87 12.37 -17.50
C LEU A 271 -18.99 13.36 -16.33
N ASN A 272 -20.07 13.32 -15.57
CA ASN A 272 -20.25 14.10 -14.36
C ASN A 272 -19.23 13.69 -13.27
N TYR A 273 -18.93 12.38 -13.13
CA TYR A 273 -17.81 11.93 -12.33
C TYR A 273 -16.49 12.52 -12.83
N ARG A 274 -16.21 12.46 -14.14
CA ARG A 274 -15.00 13.04 -14.73
C ARG A 274 -14.85 14.53 -14.43
N ALA A 275 -15.94 15.27 -14.50
CA ALA A 275 -16.00 16.71 -14.22
C ALA A 275 -15.87 17.05 -12.72
N GLY A 276 -15.93 16.06 -11.83
CA GLY A 276 -15.88 16.27 -10.37
C GLY A 276 -17.22 16.59 -9.72
N LEU A 277 -18.31 16.49 -10.48
CA LEU A 277 -19.66 16.77 -9.99
C LEU A 277 -20.26 15.60 -9.20
N LEU A 278 -19.79 14.39 -9.44
CA LEU A 278 -20.23 13.16 -8.78
C LEU A 278 -19.04 12.37 -8.22
N PRO A 279 -19.22 11.63 -7.11
CA PRO A 279 -18.24 10.66 -6.63
C PRO A 279 -18.19 9.43 -7.53
N ILE A 280 -17.10 8.64 -7.44
CA ILE A 280 -16.93 7.41 -8.25
C ILE A 280 -18.01 6.36 -7.96
N LEU A 281 -18.56 6.35 -6.76
CA LEU A 281 -19.64 5.42 -6.39
C LEU A 281 -20.88 5.57 -7.25
N ALA A 282 -21.18 6.77 -7.76
CA ALA A 282 -22.36 7.00 -8.60
C ALA A 282 -22.32 6.15 -9.89
N PRO A 283 -21.31 6.26 -10.78
CA PRO A 283 -21.22 5.40 -11.95
C PRO A 283 -21.01 3.93 -11.61
N LEU A 284 -20.26 3.61 -10.54
CA LEU A 284 -20.06 2.20 -10.13
C LEU A 284 -21.38 1.53 -9.70
N THR A 285 -22.22 2.23 -8.94
CA THR A 285 -23.52 1.69 -8.50
C THR A 285 -24.43 1.42 -9.70
N LEU A 286 -24.48 2.32 -10.67
CA LEU A 286 -25.27 2.12 -11.88
C LEU A 286 -24.72 0.98 -12.76
N LEU A 287 -23.40 0.85 -12.85
CA LEU A 287 -22.76 -0.27 -13.56
C LEU A 287 -23.02 -1.62 -12.85
N LYS A 288 -22.95 -1.67 -11.51
CA LYS A 288 -23.30 -2.85 -10.72
C LYS A 288 -24.76 -3.24 -10.90
N HIS A 289 -25.67 -2.26 -10.99
CA HIS A 289 -27.09 -2.51 -11.30
C HIS A 289 -27.24 -3.20 -12.65
N TYR A 290 -26.61 -2.65 -13.71
CA TYR A 290 -26.66 -3.29 -15.02
C TYR A 290 -25.96 -4.65 -15.07
N LEU A 291 -24.89 -4.85 -14.30
CA LEU A 291 -24.20 -6.13 -14.20
C LEU A 291 -25.06 -7.21 -13.51
N ALA A 292 -25.91 -6.81 -12.56
CA ALA A 292 -26.87 -7.70 -11.93
C ALA A 292 -28.00 -8.10 -12.90
N GLU A 293 -28.44 -7.18 -13.75
CA GLU A 293 -29.51 -7.38 -14.73
C GLU A 293 -29.01 -8.14 -15.98
N TYR A 294 -27.80 -7.87 -16.42
CA TYR A 294 -27.13 -8.47 -17.59
C TYR A 294 -25.77 -9.07 -17.17
N PRO A 295 -25.78 -10.29 -16.58
CA PRO A 295 -24.54 -10.87 -16.02
C PRO A 295 -23.49 -11.14 -17.10
N ASP A 296 -22.26 -10.63 -16.86
CA ASP A 296 -21.07 -10.93 -17.63
C ASP A 296 -20.00 -11.54 -16.73
N ARG A 297 -19.52 -12.76 -17.06
CA ARG A 297 -18.57 -13.51 -16.22
C ARG A 297 -17.25 -12.79 -16.01
N TYR A 298 -16.76 -12.09 -17.01
CA TYR A 298 -15.50 -11.35 -16.90
C TYR A 298 -15.65 -10.15 -15.97
N LEU A 299 -16.72 -9.36 -16.14
CA LEU A 299 -16.97 -8.19 -15.29
C LEU A 299 -17.28 -8.59 -13.84
N GLN A 300 -18.06 -9.64 -13.63
CA GLN A 300 -18.37 -10.15 -12.28
C GLN A 300 -17.13 -10.58 -11.50
N ALA A 301 -16.09 -11.03 -12.20
CA ALA A 301 -14.85 -11.46 -11.60
C ALA A 301 -13.89 -10.28 -11.29
N GLN A 302 -14.17 -9.05 -11.77
CA GLN A 302 -13.23 -7.93 -11.63
C GLN A 302 -13.19 -7.35 -10.23
N ASN A 303 -12.01 -7.33 -9.62
CA ASN A 303 -11.78 -6.70 -8.31
C ASN A 303 -11.99 -5.17 -8.34
N TYR A 304 -12.01 -4.57 -9.52
CA TYR A 304 -12.24 -3.13 -9.70
C TYR A 304 -13.53 -2.65 -9.04
N PHE A 305 -14.59 -3.46 -9.04
CA PHE A 305 -15.85 -3.09 -8.41
C PHE A 305 -15.79 -3.09 -6.88
N ASP A 306 -15.03 -4.04 -6.30
CA ASP A 306 -14.91 -4.25 -4.86
C ASP A 306 -13.47 -4.63 -4.49
N PRO A 307 -12.51 -3.66 -4.52
CA PRO A 307 -11.09 -3.95 -4.30
C PRO A 307 -10.74 -4.20 -2.82
N TYR A 308 -11.64 -3.87 -1.91
CA TYR A 308 -11.57 -4.05 -0.45
C TYR A 308 -12.99 -4.08 0.12
N PRO A 309 -13.19 -4.48 1.41
CA PRO A 309 -14.51 -4.48 2.04
C PRO A 309 -15.22 -3.13 1.95
N GLN A 310 -16.46 -3.13 1.48
CA GLN A 310 -17.23 -1.89 1.23
C GLN A 310 -17.47 -1.08 2.50
N ASP A 311 -17.59 -1.76 3.66
CA ASP A 311 -17.82 -1.11 4.96
C ASP A 311 -16.67 -0.20 5.41
N LEU A 312 -15.48 -0.29 4.78
CA LEU A 312 -14.40 0.68 4.98
C LEU A 312 -14.71 2.06 4.39
N ALA A 313 -15.72 2.17 3.51
CA ALA A 313 -16.26 3.40 2.94
C ALA A 313 -15.19 4.40 2.42
N LEU A 314 -14.13 3.89 1.77
CA LEU A 314 -12.99 4.72 1.33
C LEU A 314 -13.21 5.39 -0.02
N ARG A 315 -14.09 4.85 -0.87
CA ARG A 315 -14.44 5.43 -2.19
C ARG A 315 -15.43 6.58 -2.01
N LEU A 316 -14.95 7.79 -2.24
CA LEU A 316 -15.75 9.02 -2.14
C LEU A 316 -15.99 9.64 -3.52
#